data_e55a237048e4373de2b3d0a6e974ea9a
#
_entry.id   e55a237048e4373de2b3d0a6e974ea9a
#
_cell.length_a   1.000
_cell.length_b   1.000
_cell.length_c   1.000
_cell.angle_alpha   90.00
_cell.angle_beta   90.00
_cell.angle_gamma   90.00
#
_symmetry.space_group_name_H-M   'P 1'
#
loop_
_entity.id
_entity.type
_entity.pdbx_description
1 polymer ?
#
loop_
_entity_poly.entity_id
_entity_poly.type
_entity_poly.pdbx_seq_one_letter_code
_entity_poly.pdbx_strand_id
1 'polypeptide(L)'
;MIYLTVFGNNASFPQAYGACACYLVEACGKKILLDMGSGSLSQLLRAEDIAKLDMIVLSHMHFDHMGDLFCAKYQLETRRAWGEAVPKIPLLAPPMPQWARQELGAGEVFDICAVEDGASLSLGDIRMTFMRMEHLVESYGLRLYAGQKILAYSADTGLCPQLSALAKNADAFLCEATLTGEDGAEQSHHLSAAAAGALAANSHAKRLLLTHYHEKWSRDVLQQAREFFSTAELTHIGTTYAI
;
A
#
# COMPACT_ATOMS: atom_id res chain seq x y z
N MET A 1 -12.32 13.32 -6.26
CA MET A 1 -11.56 13.50 -5.00
C MET A 1 -11.20 12.12 -4.49
N ILE A 2 -9.93 11.91 -4.11
CA ILE A 2 -9.43 10.71 -3.45
C ILE A 2 -9.04 11.10 -2.03
N TYR A 3 -9.40 10.29 -1.05
CA TYR A 3 -8.90 10.39 0.32
C TYR A 3 -8.05 9.17 0.62
N LEU A 4 -6.82 9.39 1.11
CA LEU A 4 -5.88 8.36 1.51
C LEU A 4 -5.67 8.46 3.02
N THR A 5 -6.13 7.47 3.78
CA THR A 5 -5.91 7.37 5.23
C THR A 5 -4.84 6.34 5.52
N VAL A 6 -3.84 6.70 6.31
CA VAL A 6 -2.72 5.84 6.67
C VAL A 6 -2.98 5.16 8.00
N PHE A 7 -3.00 3.82 8.01
CA PHE A 7 -3.12 3.01 9.22
C PHE A 7 -1.82 2.29 9.60
N GLY A 8 -0.83 2.31 8.70
CA GLY A 8 0.49 1.79 8.93
C GLY A 8 1.46 2.23 7.85
N ASN A 9 2.70 2.50 8.23
CA ASN A 9 3.75 3.04 7.35
C ASN A 9 5.15 2.58 7.73
N ASN A 10 5.29 1.70 8.73
CA ASN A 10 6.59 1.24 9.19
C ASN A 10 7.14 0.11 8.29
N ALA A 11 8.45 0.10 8.12
CA ALA A 11 9.25 -0.94 7.47
C ALA A 11 10.29 -1.51 8.45
N SER A 12 10.57 -2.78 8.43
CA SER A 12 9.88 -3.98 7.90
C SER A 12 9.09 -4.67 9.01
N PHE A 13 8.96 -4.01 10.15
CA PHE A 13 8.29 -4.49 11.36
C PHE A 13 7.63 -3.29 12.08
N PRO A 14 6.55 -3.51 12.83
CA PRO A 14 5.88 -2.41 13.53
C PRO A 14 6.76 -1.88 14.67
N GLN A 15 6.91 -0.57 14.74
CA GLN A 15 7.48 0.10 15.91
C GLN A 15 6.48 0.05 17.08
N ALA A 16 6.96 0.33 18.31
CA ALA A 16 6.04 0.50 19.43
C ALA A 16 4.97 1.56 19.10
N TYR A 17 3.70 1.19 19.27
CA TYR A 17 2.52 2.00 18.89
C TYR A 17 2.37 2.27 17.38
N GLY A 18 3.26 1.74 16.54
CA GLY A 18 3.23 1.82 15.08
C GLY A 18 2.56 0.60 14.44
N ALA A 19 2.54 0.60 13.12
CA ALA A 19 2.04 -0.48 12.29
C ALA A 19 2.75 -0.49 10.93
N CYS A 20 2.85 -1.66 10.31
CA CYS A 20 3.35 -1.85 8.97
C CYS A 20 2.31 -1.45 7.90
N ALA A 21 2.72 -1.48 6.64
CA ALA A 21 1.98 -0.96 5.50
C ALA A 21 0.48 -1.24 5.52
N CYS A 22 -0.35 -0.18 5.55
CA CYS A 22 -1.80 -0.28 5.47
C CYS A 22 -2.40 1.09 5.14
N TYR A 23 -3.11 1.18 4.01
CA TYR A 23 -3.62 2.45 3.51
C TYR A 23 -5.05 2.28 3.01
N LEU A 24 -5.99 3.07 3.54
CA LEU A 24 -7.35 3.11 3.04
C LEU A 24 -7.50 4.20 1.99
N VAL A 25 -7.96 3.81 0.80
CA VAL A 25 -8.32 4.71 -0.29
C VAL A 25 -9.83 4.80 -0.38
N GLU A 26 -10.36 6.00 -0.20
CA GLU A 26 -11.78 6.30 -0.38
C GLU A 26 -11.96 7.20 -1.60
N ALA A 27 -12.70 6.73 -2.59
CA ALA A 27 -12.99 7.46 -3.82
C ALA A 27 -14.28 6.95 -4.47
N CYS A 28 -15.05 7.81 -5.12
CA CYS A 28 -16.26 7.43 -5.86
C CYS A 28 -17.23 6.56 -5.03
N GLY A 29 -17.32 6.79 -3.72
CA GLY A 29 -18.17 6.00 -2.80
C GLY A 29 -17.67 4.59 -2.52
N LYS A 30 -16.41 4.27 -2.86
CA LYS A 30 -15.75 2.97 -2.64
C LYS A 30 -14.62 3.07 -1.63
N LYS A 31 -14.39 1.97 -0.89
CA LYS A 31 -13.34 1.80 0.11
C LYS A 31 -12.42 0.67 -0.30
N ILE A 32 -11.20 0.99 -0.65
CA ILE A 32 -10.16 0.04 -1.07
C ILE A 32 -9.03 0.08 -0.05
N LEU A 33 -8.70 -1.05 0.56
CA LEU A 33 -7.56 -1.15 1.44
C LEU A 33 -6.34 -1.65 0.67
N LEU A 34 -5.25 -0.91 0.72
CA LEU A 34 -3.95 -1.29 0.17
C LEU A 34 -3.08 -1.81 1.30
N ASP A 35 -2.72 -3.09 1.23
CA ASP A 35 -1.98 -3.86 2.23
C ASP A 35 -2.67 -3.92 3.62
N MET A 36 -2.25 -4.90 4.42
CA MET A 36 -2.67 -5.10 5.80
C MET A 36 -1.53 -5.73 6.60
N GLY A 37 -0.47 -4.94 6.78
CA GLY A 37 0.74 -5.38 7.48
C GLY A 37 0.56 -5.49 8.98
N SER A 38 1.55 -6.08 9.64
CA SER A 38 1.53 -6.37 11.07
C SER A 38 1.24 -5.12 11.93
N GLY A 39 0.28 -5.22 12.85
CA GLY A 39 -0.18 -4.17 13.76
C GLY A 39 -1.22 -3.22 13.17
N SER A 40 -1.50 -3.30 11.88
CA SER A 40 -2.38 -2.35 11.18
C SER A 40 -3.87 -2.58 11.44
N LEU A 41 -4.29 -3.82 11.68
CA LEU A 41 -5.68 -4.13 11.96
C LEU A 41 -6.20 -3.35 13.17
N SER A 42 -5.42 -3.26 14.23
CA SER A 42 -5.81 -2.52 15.44
C SER A 42 -5.95 -1.01 15.17
N GLN A 43 -5.15 -0.45 14.29
CA GLN A 43 -5.25 0.95 13.88
C GLN A 43 -6.46 1.17 12.97
N LEU A 44 -6.69 0.29 12.01
CA LEU A 44 -7.83 0.34 11.09
C LEU A 44 -9.15 0.31 11.87
N LEU A 45 -9.30 -0.61 12.82
CA LEU A 45 -10.54 -0.81 13.61
C LEU A 45 -10.91 0.38 14.50
N ARG A 46 -10.02 1.34 14.71
CA ARG A 46 -10.34 2.60 15.42
C ARG A 46 -11.19 3.55 14.59
N ALA A 47 -11.15 3.42 13.28
CA ALA A 47 -11.78 4.37 12.35
C ALA A 47 -12.71 3.70 11.34
N GLU A 48 -12.50 2.42 11.03
CA GLU A 48 -13.23 1.74 9.96
C GLU A 48 -13.63 0.31 10.36
N ASP A 49 -14.74 -0.13 9.81
CA ASP A 49 -15.20 -1.52 9.89
C ASP A 49 -14.73 -2.29 8.65
N ILE A 50 -13.89 -3.30 8.87
CA ILE A 50 -13.34 -4.11 7.77
C ILE A 50 -14.44 -4.77 6.91
N ALA A 51 -15.59 -5.10 7.48
CA ALA A 51 -16.72 -5.65 6.73
C ALA A 51 -17.38 -4.65 5.76
N LYS A 52 -17.00 -3.38 5.81
CA LYS A 52 -17.47 -2.32 4.89
C LYS A 52 -16.48 -2.00 3.78
N LEU A 53 -15.36 -2.72 3.70
CA LEU A 53 -14.43 -2.57 2.59
C LEU A 53 -15.03 -3.17 1.32
N ASP A 54 -14.91 -2.44 0.21
CA ASP A 54 -15.32 -2.95 -1.10
C ASP A 54 -14.25 -3.87 -1.71
N MET A 55 -12.99 -3.72 -1.29
CA MET A 55 -11.86 -4.50 -1.80
C MET A 55 -10.63 -4.37 -0.91
N ILE A 56 -9.82 -5.42 -0.86
CA ILE A 56 -8.45 -5.40 -0.32
C ILE A 56 -7.49 -5.72 -1.47
N VAL A 57 -6.40 -4.98 -1.56
CA VAL A 57 -5.32 -5.19 -2.53
C VAL A 57 -4.03 -5.42 -1.77
N LEU A 58 -3.42 -6.58 -1.92
CA LEU A 58 -2.06 -6.83 -1.44
C LEU A 58 -1.06 -6.51 -2.56
N SER A 59 -0.07 -5.69 -2.24
CA SER A 59 1.03 -5.39 -3.15
C SER A 59 1.94 -6.60 -3.32
N HIS A 60 2.28 -7.28 -2.23
CA HIS A 60 3.11 -8.48 -2.19
C HIS A 60 2.92 -9.28 -0.89
N MET A 61 3.64 -10.40 -0.76
CA MET A 61 3.38 -11.41 0.28
C MET A 61 4.38 -11.38 1.44
N HIS A 62 5.08 -10.27 1.72
CA HIS A 62 5.83 -10.12 2.96
C HIS A 62 4.90 -9.85 4.15
N PHE A 63 5.29 -10.26 5.35
CA PHE A 63 4.43 -10.19 6.54
C PHE A 63 4.12 -8.76 6.99
N ASP A 64 4.99 -7.82 6.71
CA ASP A 64 4.75 -6.39 6.95
C ASP A 64 3.77 -5.76 5.95
N HIS A 65 3.26 -6.54 4.97
CA HIS A 65 2.18 -6.15 4.07
C HIS A 65 0.92 -7.01 4.20
N MET A 66 1.02 -8.23 4.73
CA MET A 66 -0.14 -9.13 4.83
C MET A 66 -0.37 -9.71 6.23
N GLY A 67 0.51 -9.45 7.21
CA GLY A 67 0.51 -10.17 8.50
C GLY A 67 -0.83 -10.13 9.24
N ASP A 68 -1.48 -8.98 9.28
CA ASP A 68 -2.76 -8.83 9.99
C ASP A 68 -3.97 -9.32 9.19
N LEU A 69 -3.81 -9.66 7.90
CA LEU A 69 -4.90 -10.18 7.09
C LEU A 69 -5.45 -11.51 7.64
N PHE A 70 -4.59 -12.33 8.25
CA PHE A 70 -5.00 -13.57 8.90
C PHE A 70 -5.84 -13.29 10.16
N CYS A 71 -5.46 -12.29 10.95
CA CYS A 71 -6.26 -11.87 12.11
C CYS A 71 -7.59 -11.26 11.67
N ALA A 72 -7.60 -10.49 10.59
CA ALA A 72 -8.81 -9.93 10.00
C ALA A 72 -9.78 -11.02 9.53
N LYS A 73 -9.26 -12.10 8.93
CA LYS A 73 -10.04 -13.29 8.58
C LYS A 73 -10.78 -13.84 9.82
N TYR A 74 -10.05 -14.10 10.92
CA TYR A 74 -10.65 -14.60 12.15
C TYR A 74 -11.72 -13.66 12.71
N GLN A 75 -11.50 -12.35 12.64
CA GLN A 75 -12.51 -11.38 13.06
C GLN A 75 -13.80 -11.51 12.24
N LEU A 76 -13.69 -11.58 10.91
CA LEU A 76 -14.84 -11.69 10.02
C LEU A 76 -15.59 -13.02 10.21
N GLU A 77 -14.87 -14.13 10.36
CA GLU A 77 -15.44 -15.46 10.65
C GLU A 77 -16.17 -15.46 12.00
N THR A 78 -15.56 -14.88 13.02
CA THR A 78 -16.16 -14.78 14.36
C THR A 78 -17.46 -13.97 14.33
N ARG A 79 -17.48 -12.84 13.63
CA ARG A 79 -18.68 -12.01 13.45
C ARG A 79 -19.80 -12.77 12.74
N ARG A 80 -19.46 -13.56 11.70
CA ARG A 80 -20.44 -14.47 11.06
C ARG A 80 -20.99 -15.50 12.04
N ALA A 81 -20.14 -16.09 12.88
CA ALA A 81 -20.57 -17.04 13.89
C ALA A 81 -21.50 -16.41 14.95
N TRP A 82 -21.37 -15.11 15.19
CA TRP A 82 -22.30 -14.33 16.01
C TRP A 82 -23.60 -13.93 15.30
N GLY A 83 -23.75 -14.28 14.02
CA GLY A 83 -24.94 -14.00 13.23
C GLY A 83 -24.93 -12.66 12.50
N GLU A 84 -23.78 -11.97 12.45
CA GLU A 84 -23.65 -10.74 11.67
C GLU A 84 -23.61 -11.01 10.17
N ALA A 85 -24.20 -10.11 9.38
CA ALA A 85 -24.14 -10.14 7.92
C ALA A 85 -22.79 -9.59 7.44
N VAL A 86 -21.77 -10.47 7.38
CA VAL A 86 -20.45 -10.11 6.86
C VAL A 86 -20.37 -10.49 5.39
N PRO A 87 -20.19 -9.54 4.46
CA PRO A 87 -20.04 -9.84 3.05
C PRO A 87 -18.71 -10.57 2.76
N LYS A 88 -18.64 -11.23 1.62
CA LYS A 88 -17.37 -11.75 1.08
C LYS A 88 -16.60 -10.57 0.46
N ILE A 89 -15.39 -10.34 0.91
CA ILE A 89 -14.58 -9.19 0.47
C ILE A 89 -13.64 -9.64 -0.65
N PRO A 90 -13.65 -8.99 -1.83
CA PRO A 90 -12.65 -9.22 -2.86
C PRO A 90 -11.24 -8.95 -2.34
N LEU A 91 -10.34 -9.92 -2.51
CA LEU A 91 -8.93 -9.83 -2.15
C LEU A 91 -8.07 -10.03 -3.40
N LEU A 92 -7.51 -8.94 -3.90
CA LEU A 92 -6.54 -8.97 -4.99
C LEU A 92 -5.14 -9.13 -4.41
N ALA A 93 -4.38 -10.08 -4.93
CA ALA A 93 -3.02 -10.32 -4.45
C ALA A 93 -2.16 -10.91 -5.58
N PRO A 94 -0.82 -10.81 -5.47
CA PRO A 94 0.08 -11.60 -6.31
C PRO A 94 -0.22 -13.10 -6.18
N PRO A 95 0.27 -13.94 -7.09
CA PRO A 95 0.20 -15.39 -6.93
C PRO A 95 0.77 -15.78 -5.57
N MET A 96 -0.08 -16.28 -4.69
CA MET A 96 0.31 -16.60 -3.32
C MET A 96 0.71 -18.07 -3.17
N PRO A 97 1.62 -18.38 -2.23
CA PRO A 97 1.96 -19.76 -1.91
C PRO A 97 0.72 -20.52 -1.47
N GLN A 98 0.69 -21.84 -1.78
CA GLN A 98 -0.47 -22.68 -1.53
C GLN A 98 -1.00 -22.59 -0.10
N TRP A 99 -0.12 -22.56 0.89
CA TRP A 99 -0.53 -22.47 2.29
C TRP A 99 -1.31 -21.18 2.60
N ALA A 100 -0.86 -20.03 2.08
CA ALA A 100 -1.52 -18.76 2.29
C ALA A 100 -2.88 -18.72 1.60
N ARG A 101 -2.95 -19.24 0.35
CA ARG A 101 -4.19 -19.33 -0.38
C ARG A 101 -5.20 -20.25 0.30
N GLN A 102 -4.76 -21.39 0.84
CA GLN A 102 -5.61 -22.30 1.60
C GLN A 102 -6.12 -21.66 2.88
N GLU A 103 -5.24 -21.03 3.64
CA GLU A 103 -5.60 -20.40 4.91
C GLU A 103 -6.56 -19.21 4.71
N LEU A 104 -6.26 -18.30 3.80
CA LEU A 104 -7.09 -17.13 3.52
C LEU A 104 -8.40 -17.48 2.81
N GLY A 105 -8.41 -18.54 1.99
CA GLY A 105 -9.60 -19.01 1.29
C GLY A 105 -10.55 -19.83 2.16
N ALA A 106 -10.06 -20.39 3.28
CA ALA A 106 -10.90 -21.08 4.24
C ALA A 106 -11.91 -20.11 4.88
N GLY A 107 -13.13 -20.57 5.19
CA GLY A 107 -14.19 -19.75 5.81
C GLY A 107 -14.89 -18.78 4.87
N GLU A 108 -14.48 -18.67 3.62
CA GLU A 108 -15.13 -17.88 2.56
C GLU A 108 -15.40 -16.41 2.87
N VAL A 109 -14.57 -15.78 3.71
CA VAL A 109 -14.68 -14.34 3.99
C VAL A 109 -13.98 -13.49 2.94
N PHE A 110 -13.03 -14.07 2.20
CA PHE A 110 -12.36 -13.42 1.09
C PHE A 110 -12.66 -14.11 -0.26
N ASP A 111 -12.80 -13.31 -1.31
CA ASP A 111 -12.82 -13.76 -2.71
C ASP A 111 -11.46 -13.44 -3.35
N ILE A 112 -10.60 -14.47 -3.41
CA ILE A 112 -9.17 -14.29 -3.75
C ILE A 112 -8.99 -14.33 -5.26
N CYS A 113 -8.53 -13.23 -5.83
CA CYS A 113 -8.17 -13.06 -7.24
C CYS A 113 -6.68 -12.76 -7.38
N ALA A 114 -6.00 -13.43 -8.30
CA ALA A 114 -4.61 -13.14 -8.61
C ALA A 114 -4.49 -11.84 -9.43
N VAL A 115 -3.44 -11.06 -9.12
CA VAL A 115 -3.01 -9.91 -9.91
C VAL A 115 -1.82 -10.32 -10.76
N GLU A 116 -1.76 -9.84 -11.99
CA GLU A 116 -0.66 -10.06 -12.93
C GLU A 116 -0.14 -8.71 -13.45
N ASP A 117 1.09 -8.72 -13.97
CA ASP A 117 1.70 -7.52 -14.57
C ASP A 117 0.86 -6.99 -15.73
N GLY A 118 0.64 -5.69 -15.75
CA GLY A 118 -0.19 -5.01 -16.74
C GLY A 118 -1.70 -5.19 -16.53
N ALA A 119 -2.13 -5.93 -15.51
CA ALA A 119 -3.55 -6.09 -15.23
C ALA A 119 -4.24 -4.74 -15.02
N SER A 120 -5.45 -4.62 -15.54
CA SER A 120 -6.31 -3.45 -15.35
C SER A 120 -7.71 -3.91 -14.96
N LEU A 121 -8.24 -3.33 -13.89
CA LEU A 121 -9.58 -3.64 -13.43
C LEU A 121 -10.29 -2.37 -12.95
N SER A 122 -11.62 -2.46 -12.87
CA SER A 122 -12.45 -1.36 -12.42
C SER A 122 -13.34 -1.78 -11.25
N LEU A 123 -13.55 -0.85 -10.32
CA LEU A 123 -14.49 -0.96 -9.21
C LEU A 123 -15.40 0.28 -9.24
N GLY A 124 -16.57 0.16 -9.84
CA GLY A 124 -17.40 1.32 -10.17
C GLY A 124 -16.63 2.28 -11.07
N ASP A 125 -16.56 3.56 -10.69
CA ASP A 125 -15.86 4.61 -11.44
C ASP A 125 -14.35 4.70 -11.13
N ILE A 126 -13.81 3.75 -10.37
CA ILE A 126 -12.37 3.65 -10.09
C ILE A 126 -11.76 2.65 -11.07
N ARG A 127 -10.67 3.07 -11.74
CA ARG A 127 -9.83 2.16 -12.54
C ARG A 127 -8.49 1.99 -11.85
N MET A 128 -8.02 0.76 -11.79
CA MET A 128 -6.72 0.38 -11.22
C MET A 128 -5.87 -0.32 -12.26
N THR A 129 -4.58 -0.01 -12.32
CA THR A 129 -3.60 -0.72 -13.16
C THR A 129 -2.43 -1.14 -12.29
N PHE A 130 -1.94 -2.35 -12.53
CA PHE A 130 -0.87 -2.99 -11.76
C PHE A 130 0.39 -3.07 -12.61
N MET A 131 1.53 -2.81 -12.01
CA MET A 131 2.84 -2.88 -12.66
C MET A 131 3.78 -3.68 -11.77
N ARG A 132 4.44 -4.70 -12.33
CA ARG A 132 5.42 -5.47 -11.59
C ARG A 132 6.61 -4.61 -11.21
N MET A 133 7.00 -4.70 -9.95
CA MET A 133 8.12 -3.98 -9.36
C MET A 133 9.32 -4.91 -9.15
N GLU A 134 10.49 -4.30 -8.93
CA GLU A 134 11.74 -5.03 -8.68
C GLU A 134 11.89 -5.31 -7.18
N HIS A 135 11.51 -6.50 -6.74
CA HIS A 135 11.56 -6.89 -5.33
C HIS A 135 11.92 -8.37 -5.18
N LEU A 136 12.26 -8.81 -3.94
CA LEU A 136 12.64 -10.20 -3.62
C LEU A 136 11.53 -11.21 -3.91
N VAL A 137 10.30 -10.80 -3.76
CA VAL A 137 9.10 -11.57 -4.12
C VAL A 137 8.30 -10.80 -5.16
N GLU A 138 7.32 -11.44 -5.75
CA GLU A 138 6.40 -10.78 -6.69
C GLU A 138 5.69 -9.62 -6.01
N SER A 139 5.99 -8.39 -6.45
CA SER A 139 5.47 -7.13 -5.92
C SER A 139 4.86 -6.30 -7.04
N TYR A 140 3.72 -5.66 -6.78
CA TYR A 140 3.00 -4.85 -7.76
C TYR A 140 2.73 -3.45 -7.22
N GLY A 141 3.26 -2.46 -7.92
CA GLY A 141 2.83 -1.07 -7.77
C GLY A 141 1.44 -0.88 -8.37
N LEU A 142 0.69 0.01 -7.79
CA LEU A 142 -0.69 0.31 -8.16
C LEU A 142 -0.84 1.75 -8.63
N ARG A 143 -1.50 1.95 -9.76
CA ARG A 143 -1.95 3.25 -10.22
C ARG A 143 -3.47 3.27 -10.25
N LEU A 144 -4.08 4.12 -9.42
CA LEU A 144 -5.51 4.24 -9.22
C LEU A 144 -6.02 5.57 -9.81
N TYR A 145 -7.07 5.48 -10.60
CA TYR A 145 -7.74 6.61 -11.25
C TYR A 145 -9.15 6.74 -10.71
N ALA A 146 -9.50 7.94 -10.22
CA ALA A 146 -10.85 8.29 -9.78
C ALA A 146 -11.24 9.66 -10.35
N GLY A 147 -12.05 9.66 -11.39
CA GLY A 147 -12.28 10.84 -12.23
C GLY A 147 -10.99 11.31 -12.88
N GLN A 148 -10.59 12.57 -12.63
CA GLN A 148 -9.34 13.15 -13.15
C GLN A 148 -8.17 13.01 -12.17
N LYS A 149 -8.37 12.38 -11.01
CA LYS A 149 -7.35 12.22 -9.97
C LYS A 149 -6.61 10.90 -10.09
N ILE A 150 -5.33 10.93 -9.81
CA ILE A 150 -4.42 9.80 -9.91
C ILE A 150 -3.65 9.65 -8.60
N LEU A 151 -3.81 8.50 -7.95
CA LEU A 151 -2.96 8.03 -6.86
C LEU A 151 -2.04 6.93 -7.42
N ALA A 152 -0.74 7.08 -7.25
CA ALA A 152 0.24 6.04 -7.51
C ALA A 152 0.78 5.49 -6.18
N TYR A 153 0.88 4.17 -6.04
CA TYR A 153 1.51 3.48 -4.91
C TYR A 153 2.64 2.61 -5.40
N SER A 154 3.85 2.82 -4.90
CA SER A 154 5.04 2.09 -5.37
C SER A 154 5.03 0.62 -4.96
N ALA A 155 4.38 0.26 -3.84
CA ALA A 155 4.69 -0.95 -3.11
C ALA A 155 6.19 -0.98 -2.71
N ASP A 156 6.74 -2.15 -2.33
CA ASP A 156 8.16 -2.32 -2.11
C ASP A 156 8.87 -2.61 -3.42
N THR A 157 9.96 -1.89 -3.66
CA THR A 157 10.68 -1.98 -4.95
C THR A 157 12.08 -1.39 -4.87
N GLY A 158 13.03 -2.02 -5.54
CA GLY A 158 14.24 -1.36 -6.00
C GLY A 158 13.97 -0.37 -7.13
N LEU A 159 15.00 0.35 -7.56
CA LEU A 159 14.89 1.28 -8.68
C LEU A 159 14.68 0.51 -9.99
N CYS A 160 13.53 0.71 -10.63
CA CYS A 160 13.18 0.04 -11.87
C CYS A 160 12.48 1.01 -12.87
N PRO A 161 12.52 0.70 -14.17
CA PRO A 161 11.94 1.58 -15.21
C PRO A 161 10.44 1.81 -15.06
N GLN A 162 9.71 0.83 -14.50
CA GLN A 162 8.26 0.87 -14.32
C GLN A 162 7.82 1.99 -13.37
N LEU A 163 8.66 2.35 -12.40
CA LEU A 163 8.37 3.41 -11.43
C LEU A 163 8.08 4.77 -12.08
N SER A 164 8.81 5.10 -13.15
CA SER A 164 8.58 6.34 -13.88
C SER A 164 7.20 6.38 -14.53
N ALA A 165 6.74 5.26 -15.08
CA ALA A 165 5.40 5.14 -15.65
C ALA A 165 4.33 5.16 -14.56
N LEU A 166 4.59 4.49 -13.43
CA LEU A 166 3.71 4.46 -12.27
C LEU A 166 3.47 5.86 -11.71
N ALA A 167 4.53 6.63 -11.47
CA ALA A 167 4.48 7.97 -10.86
C ALA A 167 4.07 9.09 -11.81
N LYS A 168 4.11 8.85 -13.14
CA LYS A 168 3.92 9.89 -14.16
C LYS A 168 2.66 10.73 -13.95
N ASN A 169 2.84 12.04 -13.72
CA ASN A 169 1.77 13.02 -13.51
C ASN A 169 0.76 12.61 -12.41
N ALA A 170 1.16 11.82 -11.41
CA ALA A 170 0.29 11.46 -10.31
C ALA A 170 -0.08 12.71 -9.49
N ASP A 171 -1.35 12.81 -9.07
CA ASP A 171 -1.77 13.86 -8.13
C ASP A 171 -1.15 13.62 -6.75
N ALA A 172 -0.98 12.33 -6.36
CA ALA A 172 -0.13 11.92 -5.24
C ALA A 172 0.61 10.63 -5.58
N PHE A 173 1.87 10.59 -5.19
CA PHE A 173 2.71 9.41 -5.26
C PHE A 173 3.04 8.96 -3.84
N LEU A 174 2.44 7.86 -3.40
CA LEU A 174 2.74 7.15 -2.16
C LEU A 174 3.92 6.22 -2.45
N CYS A 175 5.09 6.60 -1.98
CA CYS A 175 6.34 5.94 -2.35
C CYS A 175 7.07 5.41 -1.12
N GLU A 176 7.54 4.17 -1.20
CA GLU A 176 8.46 3.65 -0.20
C GLU A 176 9.74 4.50 -0.13
N ALA A 177 10.35 4.57 1.05
CA ALA A 177 11.62 5.23 1.31
C ALA A 177 12.37 4.51 2.44
N THR A 178 12.60 3.23 2.23
CA THR A 178 13.14 2.33 3.27
C THR A 178 14.59 2.65 3.59
N LEU A 179 15.37 3.05 2.58
CA LEU A 179 16.80 3.27 2.72
C LEU A 179 17.16 4.74 2.87
N THR A 180 18.20 4.98 3.67
CA THR A 180 18.89 6.27 3.77
C THR A 180 20.35 6.08 3.37
N GLY A 181 20.92 7.05 2.62
CA GLY A 181 22.30 6.96 2.11
C GLY A 181 22.38 6.45 0.67
N GLU A 182 23.59 6.54 0.11
CA GLU A 182 23.88 6.14 -1.26
C GLU A 182 24.38 4.69 -1.36
N ASP A 183 24.83 4.09 -0.26
CA ASP A 183 25.46 2.78 -0.23
C ASP A 183 24.46 1.66 -0.53
N GLY A 184 24.60 1.04 -1.69
CA GLY A 184 23.84 -0.14 -2.10
C GLY A 184 22.45 0.14 -2.70
N ALA A 185 22.04 1.38 -2.86
CA ALA A 185 20.72 1.74 -3.39
C ALA A 185 20.47 1.22 -4.82
N GLU A 186 21.52 1.17 -5.65
CA GLU A 186 21.39 0.69 -7.06
C GLU A 186 21.17 -0.83 -7.18
N GLN A 187 21.56 -1.61 -6.17
CA GLN A 187 21.39 -3.08 -6.15
C GLN A 187 20.39 -3.52 -5.08
N SER A 188 19.71 -2.58 -4.46
CA SER A 188 18.75 -2.86 -3.41
C SER A 188 17.38 -3.21 -3.98
N HIS A 189 16.65 -4.05 -3.25
CA HIS A 189 15.23 -4.31 -3.50
C HIS A 189 14.29 -3.29 -2.85
N HIS A 190 14.85 -2.16 -2.38
CA HIS A 190 14.15 -1.02 -1.80
C HIS A 190 14.71 0.30 -2.32
N LEU A 191 13.89 1.34 -2.30
CA LEU A 191 14.29 2.70 -2.69
C LEU A 191 14.99 3.43 -1.54
N SER A 192 15.96 4.25 -1.91
CA SER A 192 16.41 5.32 -1.01
C SER A 192 15.44 6.50 -1.07
N ALA A 193 15.42 7.27 0.03
CA ALA A 193 14.63 8.50 0.10
C ALA A 193 15.02 9.52 -0.99
N ALA A 194 16.31 9.62 -1.30
CA ALA A 194 16.81 10.45 -2.40
C ALA A 194 16.27 9.99 -3.76
N ALA A 195 16.28 8.66 -4.03
CA ALA A 195 15.73 8.10 -5.26
C ALA A 195 14.22 8.35 -5.37
N ALA A 196 13.46 8.20 -4.28
CA ALA A 196 12.03 8.51 -4.24
C ALA A 196 11.75 9.98 -4.59
N GLY A 197 12.55 10.91 -4.03
CA GLY A 197 12.47 12.34 -4.33
C GLY A 197 12.77 12.65 -5.79
N ALA A 198 13.88 12.14 -6.31
CA ALA A 198 14.29 12.33 -7.72
C ALA A 198 13.26 11.74 -8.69
N LEU A 199 12.74 10.55 -8.39
CA LEU A 199 11.70 9.91 -9.19
C LEU A 199 10.42 10.74 -9.23
N ALA A 200 9.95 11.24 -8.09
CA ALA A 200 8.75 12.08 -8.03
C ALA A 200 8.91 13.36 -8.87
N ALA A 201 10.07 14.02 -8.78
CA ALA A 201 10.37 15.21 -9.57
C ALA A 201 10.39 14.92 -11.07
N ASN A 202 11.14 13.90 -11.49
CA ASN A 202 11.29 13.52 -12.90
C ASN A 202 9.97 13.03 -13.53
N SER A 203 9.11 12.43 -12.72
CA SER A 203 7.79 11.93 -13.16
C SER A 203 6.70 13.01 -13.11
N HIS A 204 7.01 14.23 -12.71
CA HIS A 204 6.06 15.33 -12.53
C HIS A 204 4.90 14.98 -11.59
N ALA A 205 5.17 14.21 -10.53
CA ALA A 205 4.21 13.98 -9.47
C ALA A 205 3.91 15.32 -8.76
N LYS A 206 2.63 15.58 -8.43
CA LYS A 206 2.25 16.85 -7.80
C LYS A 206 2.50 16.83 -6.28
N ARG A 207 2.46 15.65 -5.67
CA ARG A 207 2.70 15.43 -4.24
C ARG A 207 3.47 14.14 -4.04
N LEU A 208 4.47 14.14 -3.17
CA LEU A 208 5.20 12.95 -2.76
C LEU A 208 4.91 12.67 -1.28
N LEU A 209 4.32 11.51 -1.02
CA LEU A 209 4.04 10.96 0.30
C LEU A 209 4.99 9.79 0.55
N LEU A 210 5.95 9.97 1.45
CA LEU A 210 6.94 8.96 1.80
C LEU A 210 6.37 8.02 2.85
N THR A 211 6.53 6.73 2.60
CA THR A 211 6.04 5.66 3.46
C THR A 211 7.05 4.52 3.55
N HIS A 212 6.75 3.46 4.28
CA HIS A 212 7.60 2.29 4.42
C HIS A 212 9.03 2.67 4.84
N TYR A 213 9.14 3.38 5.95
CA TYR A 213 10.41 3.80 6.54
C TYR A 213 10.47 3.41 8.01
N HIS A 214 11.69 3.29 8.53
CA HIS A 214 11.90 3.10 9.96
C HIS A 214 11.90 4.46 10.67
N GLU A 215 11.10 4.61 11.73
CA GLU A 215 10.92 5.88 12.45
C GLU A 215 12.25 6.51 12.91
N LYS A 216 13.22 5.70 13.31
CA LYS A 216 14.56 6.14 13.69
C LYS A 216 15.22 7.00 12.61
N TRP A 217 14.92 6.76 11.35
CA TRP A 217 15.52 7.44 10.20
C TRP A 217 14.61 8.48 9.55
N SER A 218 13.44 8.77 10.15
CA SER A 218 12.42 9.63 9.58
C SER A 218 12.94 11.01 9.16
N ARG A 219 13.84 11.60 9.97
CA ARG A 219 14.47 12.91 9.65
C ARG A 219 15.36 12.83 8.42
N ASP A 220 16.19 11.79 8.35
CA ASP A 220 17.13 11.60 7.22
C ASP A 220 16.36 11.29 5.94
N VAL A 221 15.33 10.44 6.02
CA VAL A 221 14.40 10.14 4.92
C VAL A 221 13.80 11.44 4.37
N LEU A 222 13.24 12.28 5.23
CA LEU A 222 12.61 13.53 4.80
C LEU A 222 13.62 14.50 4.20
N GLN A 223 14.78 14.64 4.84
CA GLN A 223 15.82 15.54 4.36
C GLN A 223 16.33 15.13 2.97
N GLN A 224 16.70 13.87 2.77
CA GLN A 224 17.23 13.36 1.50
C GLN A 224 16.21 13.45 0.37
N ALA A 225 14.95 13.13 0.62
CA ALA A 225 13.91 13.26 -0.40
C ALA A 225 13.71 14.74 -0.80
N ARG A 226 13.79 15.67 0.16
CA ARG A 226 13.61 17.11 -0.08
C ARG A 226 14.74 17.77 -0.85
N GLU A 227 15.88 17.15 -0.97
CA GLU A 227 16.95 17.60 -1.87
C GLU A 227 16.51 17.60 -3.34
N PHE A 228 15.60 16.70 -3.70
CA PHE A 228 15.08 16.53 -5.07
C PHE A 228 13.62 16.98 -5.22
N PHE A 229 12.80 16.83 -4.17
CA PHE A 229 11.39 17.19 -4.16
C PHE A 229 11.08 17.99 -2.88
N SER A 230 11.24 19.31 -2.92
CA SER A 230 11.23 20.18 -1.75
C SER A 230 10.00 20.11 -0.85
N THR A 231 8.85 19.69 -1.41
CA THR A 231 7.57 19.54 -0.72
C THR A 231 7.26 18.10 -0.33
N ALA A 232 8.26 17.19 -0.32
CA ALA A 232 8.07 15.83 0.16
C ALA A 232 7.56 15.79 1.61
N GLU A 233 6.64 14.87 1.88
CA GLU A 233 6.00 14.70 3.18
C GLU A 233 6.17 13.26 3.66
N LEU A 234 6.42 13.07 4.96
CA LEU A 234 6.27 11.75 5.58
C LEU A 234 4.79 11.45 5.81
N THR A 235 4.41 10.20 5.59
CA THR A 235 3.09 9.74 6.02
C THR A 235 3.03 9.56 7.54
N HIS A 236 1.88 9.82 8.13
CA HIS A 236 1.64 9.63 9.57
C HIS A 236 0.41 8.77 9.81
N ILE A 237 0.53 7.79 10.73
CA ILE A 237 -0.59 6.92 11.12
C ILE A 237 -1.73 7.77 11.69
N GLY A 238 -2.95 7.49 11.24
CA GLY A 238 -4.16 8.21 11.61
C GLY A 238 -4.43 9.47 10.79
N THR A 239 -3.56 9.81 9.82
CA THR A 239 -3.73 11.00 8.97
C THR A 239 -4.43 10.65 7.66
N THR A 240 -5.38 11.48 7.26
CA THR A 240 -6.05 11.43 5.95
C THR A 240 -5.53 12.53 5.04
N TYR A 241 -5.08 12.17 3.87
CA TYR A 241 -4.58 13.06 2.82
C TYR A 241 -5.63 13.20 1.71
N ALA A 242 -6.12 14.42 1.48
CA ALA A 242 -6.98 14.73 0.33
C ALA A 242 -6.12 14.94 -0.93
N ILE A 243 -6.51 14.30 -2.05
CA ILE A 243 -5.80 14.25 -3.33
C ILE A 243 -6.68 14.80 -4.45
#